data_9dbd690a8f11a0730d12414ef0ce4190
#
_entry.id   9dbd690a8f11a0730d12414ef0ce4190
#
_cell.length_a   1.000
_cell.length_b   1.000
_cell.length_c   1.000
_cell.angle_alpha   90.00
_cell.angle_beta   90.00
_cell.angle_gamma   90.00
#
_symmetry.space_group_name_H-M   'P 1'
#
loop_
_entity.id
_entity.type
_entity.pdbx_description
1 polymer ?
#
loop_
_entity_poly.entity_id
_entity_poly.type
_entity_poly.pdbx_seq_one_letter_code
_entity_poly.pdbx_strand_id
1 'polypeptide(L)'
;MKRSPWRYIWKSEGIRNRLLLTLGILVIYRLIANIPVPGFNAQVIAALNSSRSAAGDLINILNVLSGGTLSSFSILAMGVYPYITASIILQLLGPIIPSIQDKLKNDPKEGRKWMEKWTMYLSIPLAFLSAIGQIGLFNQILPGITVLKNYGWSGSNLLPTLANVLTMIAGTMIAIWLGQIISEYGIQQQGLSLIIFSGIVSQLPANVVRILSDGSSWWYILLISIIIFLVSIFAIVYLQQGTRYVKLMIPGQRLGYRGVKSGGSTTLPLRVNSVGMIPLIFAQSLITFPALIASFFVNSSTPWVANTATWIQNHFSGGGAFYVILYFILVVAFTFFYTSVTFMNNDYGENLKKQGAVVPGRAAGTDTQNYLAKIQDRITLPGAVFLGLIAILPYILGAILRTNANSTMLLSSSGLLIVVGCVRDIIDYLESELNQRGYDEKLIR
;
A
#
# COMPACT_ATOMS: atom_id res chain seq x y z
N MET A 1 -25.60 24.47 -21.06
CA MET A 1 -24.14 24.33 -20.88
C MET A 1 -23.90 23.35 -19.74
N LYS A 2 -23.44 22.13 -19.99
CA LYS A 2 -23.05 21.18 -18.94
C LYS A 2 -21.82 21.75 -18.23
N ARG A 3 -21.99 22.15 -16.99
CA ARG A 3 -20.91 22.71 -16.19
C ARG A 3 -19.95 21.57 -15.80
N SER A 4 -18.65 21.79 -15.89
CA SER A 4 -17.60 20.81 -15.54
C SER A 4 -17.80 20.28 -14.11
N PRO A 5 -17.80 18.95 -13.88
CA PRO A 5 -18.00 18.35 -12.55
C PRO A 5 -17.03 18.90 -11.51
N TRP A 6 -15.82 19.25 -11.90
CA TRP A 6 -14.78 19.86 -11.04
C TRP A 6 -15.22 21.18 -10.37
N ARG A 7 -16.10 21.97 -11.02
CA ARG A 7 -16.65 23.19 -10.43
C ARG A 7 -17.57 22.90 -9.25
N TYR A 8 -18.27 21.76 -9.25
CA TYR A 8 -19.16 21.38 -8.16
C TYR A 8 -18.40 20.97 -6.90
N ILE A 9 -17.20 20.32 -7.06
CA ILE A 9 -16.32 19.98 -5.94
C ILE A 9 -15.92 21.22 -5.17
N TRP A 10 -15.48 22.28 -5.86
CA TRP A 10 -15.07 23.53 -5.22
C TRP A 10 -16.23 24.34 -4.66
N LYS A 11 -17.43 24.22 -5.23
CA LYS A 11 -18.64 24.93 -4.76
C LYS A 11 -19.25 24.26 -3.53
N SER A 12 -19.05 22.96 -3.33
CA SER A 12 -19.55 22.22 -2.16
C SER A 12 -18.64 22.45 -0.96
N GLU A 13 -19.09 23.21 0.05
CA GLU A 13 -18.30 23.53 1.26
C GLU A 13 -17.82 22.27 1.98
N GLY A 14 -18.68 21.25 2.11
CA GLY A 14 -18.31 20.01 2.80
C GLY A 14 -17.16 19.27 2.12
N ILE A 15 -17.18 19.14 0.78
CA ILE A 15 -16.13 18.46 0.03
C ILE A 15 -14.84 19.28 0.05
N ARG A 16 -14.96 20.59 -0.18
CA ARG A 16 -13.83 21.52 -0.15
C ARG A 16 -13.10 21.50 1.18
N ASN A 17 -13.83 21.58 2.29
CA ASN A 17 -13.23 21.59 3.62
C ASN A 17 -12.52 20.26 3.93
N ARG A 18 -13.06 19.11 3.54
CA ARG A 18 -12.41 17.79 3.69
C ARG A 18 -11.14 17.70 2.86
N LEU A 19 -11.15 18.20 1.62
CA LEU A 19 -9.95 18.23 0.76
C LEU A 19 -8.87 19.14 1.32
N LEU A 20 -9.24 20.36 1.77
CA LEU A 20 -8.30 21.32 2.36
C LEU A 20 -7.71 20.79 3.68
N LEU A 21 -8.52 20.15 4.52
CA LEU A 21 -8.04 19.51 5.75
C LEU A 21 -7.05 18.39 5.43
N THR A 22 -7.39 17.52 4.48
CA THR A 22 -6.49 16.42 4.04
C THR A 22 -5.17 16.98 3.54
N LEU A 23 -5.19 18.00 2.68
CA LEU A 23 -3.99 18.65 2.17
C LEU A 23 -3.17 19.30 3.29
N GLY A 24 -3.82 19.98 4.23
CA GLY A 24 -3.17 20.57 5.40
C GLY A 24 -2.44 19.53 6.26
N ILE A 25 -3.08 18.38 6.52
CA ILE A 25 -2.46 17.29 7.29
C ILE A 25 -1.28 16.69 6.52
N LEU A 26 -1.38 16.52 5.19
CA LEU A 26 -0.26 16.03 4.37
C LEU A 26 0.93 16.99 4.39
N VAL A 27 0.69 18.30 4.41
CA VAL A 27 1.75 19.32 4.57
C VAL A 27 2.40 19.19 5.94
N ILE A 28 1.63 19.06 7.03
CA ILE A 28 2.15 18.85 8.38
C ILE A 28 3.00 17.56 8.44
N TYR A 29 2.50 16.47 7.87
CA TYR A 29 3.24 15.23 7.78
C TYR A 29 4.59 15.42 7.08
N ARG A 30 4.62 16.19 5.98
CA ARG A 30 5.85 16.51 5.25
C ARG A 30 6.83 17.37 6.03
N LEU A 31 6.36 18.33 6.79
CA LEU A 31 7.21 19.13 7.67
C LEU A 31 7.89 18.24 8.73
N ILE A 32 7.13 17.36 9.38
CA ILE A 32 7.68 16.43 10.38
C ILE A 32 8.65 15.43 9.72
N ALA A 33 8.38 14.98 8.49
CA ALA A 33 9.23 14.05 7.74
C ALA A 33 10.64 14.59 7.44
N ASN A 34 10.87 15.88 7.54
CA ASN A 34 12.19 16.51 7.36
C ASN A 34 12.95 16.72 8.66
N ILE A 35 12.35 16.40 9.81
CA ILE A 35 13.03 16.53 11.11
C ILE A 35 13.87 15.26 11.36
N PRO A 36 15.21 15.33 11.37
CA PRO A 36 16.04 14.17 11.58
C PRO A 36 15.96 13.66 13.03
N VAL A 37 16.23 12.38 13.22
CA VAL A 37 16.35 11.77 14.56
C VAL A 37 17.53 12.42 15.32
N PRO A 38 17.42 12.68 16.62
CA PRO A 38 18.50 13.25 17.41
C PRO A 38 19.79 12.43 17.31
N GLY A 39 20.95 13.08 17.13
CA GLY A 39 22.23 12.40 17.00
C GLY A 39 22.50 11.75 15.64
N PHE A 40 21.67 11.97 14.64
CA PHE A 40 21.90 11.50 13.27
C PHE A 40 23.15 12.13 12.64
N ASN A 41 23.97 11.32 11.99
CA ASN A 41 25.17 11.77 11.29
C ASN A 41 24.87 12.09 9.82
N ALA A 42 24.90 13.37 9.45
CA ALA A 42 24.61 13.81 8.08
C ALA A 42 25.55 13.22 7.01
N GLN A 43 26.75 12.76 7.37
CA GLN A 43 27.68 12.11 6.45
C GLN A 43 27.14 10.79 5.87
N VAL A 44 26.20 10.16 6.59
CA VAL A 44 25.51 8.94 6.15
C VAL A 44 24.74 9.17 4.84
N ILE A 45 24.09 10.33 4.69
CA ILE A 45 23.30 10.65 3.46
C ILE A 45 24.22 10.70 2.24
N ALA A 46 25.40 11.34 2.38
CA ALA A 46 26.36 11.43 1.28
C ALA A 46 26.94 10.05 0.91
N ALA A 47 27.23 9.22 1.91
CA ALA A 47 27.77 7.89 1.72
C ALA A 47 26.74 6.88 1.15
N LEU A 48 25.45 7.02 1.47
CA LEU A 48 24.39 6.18 0.91
C LEU A 48 24.22 6.37 -0.60
N ASN A 49 24.38 7.59 -1.10
CA ASN A 49 24.28 7.87 -2.51
C ASN A 49 25.38 7.22 -3.36
N SER A 50 26.50 6.84 -2.73
CA SER A 50 27.65 6.21 -3.39
C SER A 50 27.70 4.68 -3.24
N SER A 51 26.94 4.09 -2.30
CA SER A 51 26.99 2.66 -2.02
C SER A 51 26.06 1.83 -2.91
N ARG A 52 26.65 0.89 -3.67
CA ARG A 52 25.94 -0.09 -4.51
C ARG A 52 26.01 -1.48 -3.87
N SER A 53 25.20 -1.75 -2.86
CA SER A 53 25.16 -3.06 -2.19
C SER A 53 23.72 -3.59 -2.10
N ALA A 54 23.57 -4.91 -1.90
CA ALA A 54 22.28 -5.56 -1.70
C ALA A 54 21.49 -4.95 -0.51
N ALA A 55 22.19 -4.51 0.53
CA ALA A 55 21.59 -3.81 1.64
C ALA A 55 21.10 -2.39 1.23
N GLY A 56 21.72 -1.75 0.24
CA GLY A 56 21.22 -0.50 -0.36
C GLY A 56 19.88 -0.68 -1.09
N ASP A 57 19.69 -1.78 -1.80
CA ASP A 57 18.41 -2.10 -2.44
C ASP A 57 17.31 -2.30 -1.41
N LEU A 58 17.59 -2.95 -0.28
CA LEU A 58 16.65 -3.11 0.82
C LEU A 58 16.26 -1.76 1.44
N ILE A 59 17.21 -0.84 1.62
CA ILE A 59 16.92 0.53 2.09
C ILE A 59 16.03 1.26 1.10
N ASN A 60 16.24 1.13 -0.21
CA ASN A 60 15.38 1.75 -1.22
C ASN A 60 13.94 1.21 -1.13
N ILE A 61 13.76 -0.09 -0.93
CA ILE A 61 12.44 -0.71 -0.74
C ILE A 61 11.78 -0.17 0.54
N LEU A 62 12.49 -0.18 1.65
CA LEU A 62 11.99 0.36 2.91
C LEU A 62 11.68 1.86 2.82
N ASN A 63 12.47 2.61 2.05
CA ASN A 63 12.23 4.03 1.82
C ASN A 63 10.91 4.28 1.07
N VAL A 64 10.55 3.43 0.11
CA VAL A 64 9.25 3.49 -0.57
C VAL A 64 8.10 3.18 0.40
N LEU A 65 8.25 2.12 1.21
CA LEU A 65 7.24 1.71 2.20
C LEU A 65 7.06 2.74 3.33
N SER A 66 8.15 3.42 3.73
CA SER A 66 8.10 4.49 4.72
C SER A 66 7.59 5.82 4.17
N GLY A 67 7.33 5.90 2.86
CA GLY A 67 6.91 7.13 2.20
C GLY A 67 8.06 8.14 2.03
N GLY A 68 9.27 7.69 1.76
CA GLY A 68 10.41 8.54 1.44
C GLY A 68 11.13 9.17 2.64
N THR A 69 10.72 8.85 3.85
CA THR A 69 11.24 9.45 5.09
C THR A 69 12.50 8.77 5.61
N LEU A 70 12.80 7.56 5.12
CA LEU A 70 13.96 6.79 5.54
C LEU A 70 15.27 7.39 5.03
N SER A 71 15.30 7.94 3.83
CA SER A 71 16.50 8.55 3.22
C SER A 71 17.02 9.75 4.01
N SER A 72 16.15 10.48 4.70
CA SER A 72 16.50 11.60 5.59
C SER A 72 16.72 11.16 7.04
N PHE A 73 16.55 9.87 7.35
CA PHE A 73 16.55 9.32 8.71
C PHE A 73 15.77 10.20 9.69
N SER A 74 14.56 10.55 9.28
CA SER A 74 13.70 11.43 10.05
C SER A 74 13.03 10.70 11.22
N ILE A 75 12.38 11.46 12.10
CA ILE A 75 11.53 10.90 13.16
C ILE A 75 10.49 9.96 12.58
N LEU A 76 10.01 10.24 11.35
CA LEU A 76 9.07 9.41 10.61
C LEU A 76 9.74 8.32 9.73
N ALA A 77 11.03 7.98 9.97
CA ALA A 77 11.79 7.07 9.10
C ALA A 77 11.12 5.71 8.86
N MET A 78 10.36 5.20 9.81
CA MET A 78 9.58 3.97 9.63
C MET A 78 8.22 4.20 8.95
N GLY A 79 7.75 5.45 8.87
CA GLY A 79 6.43 5.81 8.32
C GLY A 79 5.30 5.00 8.92
N VAL A 80 4.38 4.53 8.09
CA VAL A 80 3.24 3.68 8.49
C VAL A 80 3.51 2.18 8.28
N TYR A 81 4.74 1.79 7.88
CA TYR A 81 5.10 0.40 7.57
C TYR A 81 4.81 -0.59 8.72
N PRO A 82 5.16 -0.31 10.00
CA PRO A 82 4.86 -1.23 11.10
C PRO A 82 3.37 -1.47 11.30
N TYR A 83 2.54 -0.45 11.08
CA TYR A 83 1.09 -0.58 11.14
C TYR A 83 0.54 -1.45 10.00
N ILE A 84 1.06 -1.27 8.80
CA ILE A 84 0.66 -2.10 7.66
C ILE A 84 1.00 -3.55 7.93
N THR A 85 2.21 -3.84 8.42
CA THR A 85 2.63 -5.21 8.77
C THR A 85 1.74 -5.80 9.87
N ALA A 86 1.41 -5.04 10.91
CA ALA A 86 0.47 -5.45 11.95
C ALA A 86 -0.92 -5.76 11.37
N SER A 87 -1.42 -4.91 10.49
CA SER A 87 -2.71 -5.10 9.82
C SER A 87 -2.73 -6.36 8.97
N ILE A 88 -1.65 -6.66 8.24
CA ILE A 88 -1.50 -7.89 7.47
C ILE A 88 -1.59 -9.12 8.38
N ILE A 89 -0.83 -9.15 9.46
CA ILE A 89 -0.81 -10.27 10.41
C ILE A 89 -2.22 -10.52 10.94
N LEU A 90 -2.94 -9.50 11.38
CA LEU A 90 -4.29 -9.65 11.91
C LEU A 90 -5.30 -10.05 10.83
N GLN A 91 -5.18 -9.54 9.60
CA GLN A 91 -6.06 -9.92 8.50
C GLN A 91 -5.83 -11.37 8.04
N LEU A 92 -4.60 -11.86 8.10
CA LEU A 92 -4.29 -13.27 7.83
C LEU A 92 -4.80 -14.19 8.95
N LEU A 93 -4.73 -13.74 10.21
CA LEU A 93 -5.22 -14.50 11.36
C LEU A 93 -6.76 -14.49 11.46
N GLY A 94 -7.42 -13.46 10.94
CA GLY A 94 -8.88 -13.31 11.02
C GLY A 94 -9.67 -14.53 10.51
N PRO A 95 -9.41 -15.04 9.29
CA PRO A 95 -10.07 -16.24 8.78
C PRO A 95 -9.66 -17.53 9.47
N ILE A 96 -8.47 -17.57 10.11
CA ILE A 96 -7.90 -18.77 10.75
C ILE A 96 -8.46 -18.96 12.16
N ILE A 97 -8.68 -17.86 12.90
CA ILE A 97 -9.13 -17.90 14.28
C ILE A 97 -10.66 -17.75 14.32
N PRO A 98 -11.43 -18.81 14.70
CA PRO A 98 -12.89 -18.78 14.66
C PRO A 98 -13.50 -17.63 15.50
N SER A 99 -12.93 -17.33 16.67
CA SER A 99 -13.43 -16.25 17.54
C SER A 99 -13.30 -14.85 16.91
N ILE A 100 -12.33 -14.62 16.04
CA ILE A 100 -12.17 -13.37 15.30
C ILE A 100 -13.15 -13.33 14.14
N GLN A 101 -13.30 -14.45 13.42
CA GLN A 101 -14.23 -14.58 12.32
C GLN A 101 -15.67 -14.35 12.76
N ASP A 102 -16.07 -14.92 13.88
CA ASP A 102 -17.43 -14.76 14.43
C ASP A 102 -17.72 -13.30 14.82
N LYS A 103 -16.76 -12.59 15.42
CA LYS A 103 -16.89 -11.15 15.69
C LYS A 103 -17.04 -10.31 14.43
N LEU A 104 -16.28 -10.62 13.38
CA LEU A 104 -16.34 -9.90 12.13
C LEU A 104 -17.65 -10.16 11.35
N LYS A 105 -18.25 -11.35 11.49
CA LYS A 105 -19.51 -11.71 10.85
C LYS A 105 -20.74 -11.22 11.61
N ASN A 106 -20.76 -11.40 12.93
CA ASN A 106 -21.93 -11.08 13.75
C ASN A 106 -22.09 -9.57 13.95
N ASP A 107 -21.00 -8.84 14.15
CA ASP A 107 -21.00 -7.38 14.25
C ASP A 107 -19.83 -6.76 13.48
N PRO A 108 -20.04 -6.48 12.17
CA PRO A 108 -18.98 -5.94 11.32
C PRO A 108 -18.40 -4.60 11.80
N LYS A 109 -19.20 -3.77 12.50
CA LYS A 109 -18.74 -2.46 12.99
C LYS A 109 -17.82 -2.63 14.20
N GLU A 110 -18.21 -3.44 15.16
CA GLU A 110 -17.39 -3.74 16.35
C GLU A 110 -16.17 -4.58 15.97
N GLY A 111 -16.33 -5.54 15.06
CA GLY A 111 -15.23 -6.35 14.55
C GLY A 111 -14.13 -5.50 13.89
N ARG A 112 -14.49 -4.51 13.06
CA ARG A 112 -13.53 -3.57 12.46
C ARG A 112 -12.82 -2.71 13.51
N LYS A 113 -13.55 -2.13 14.47
CA LYS A 113 -12.96 -1.35 15.58
C LYS A 113 -12.00 -2.18 16.41
N TRP A 114 -12.37 -3.43 16.66
CA TRP A 114 -11.52 -4.38 17.38
C TRP A 114 -10.22 -4.66 16.60
N MET A 115 -10.32 -4.93 15.29
CA MET A 115 -9.15 -5.13 14.45
C MET A 115 -8.25 -3.90 14.42
N GLU A 116 -8.79 -2.69 14.23
CA GLU A 116 -8.03 -1.44 14.23
C GLU A 116 -7.29 -1.23 15.55
N LYS A 117 -7.96 -1.48 16.68
CA LYS A 117 -7.36 -1.37 18.02
C LYS A 117 -6.20 -2.34 18.21
N TRP A 118 -6.37 -3.60 17.83
CA TRP A 118 -5.31 -4.60 17.95
C TRP A 118 -4.17 -4.37 16.94
N THR A 119 -4.48 -3.88 15.76
CA THR A 119 -3.46 -3.44 14.79
C THR A 119 -2.58 -2.34 15.39
N MET A 120 -3.18 -1.37 16.07
CA MET A 120 -2.45 -0.30 16.73
C MET A 120 -1.55 -0.83 17.86
N TYR A 121 -2.04 -1.74 18.70
CA TYR A 121 -1.21 -2.35 19.75
C TYR A 121 -0.06 -3.19 19.18
N LEU A 122 -0.32 -3.99 18.15
CA LEU A 122 0.68 -4.84 17.52
C LEU A 122 1.71 -4.02 16.74
N SER A 123 1.34 -2.84 16.27
CA SER A 123 2.27 -1.94 15.54
C SER A 123 3.40 -1.41 16.43
N ILE A 124 3.21 -1.28 17.76
CA ILE A 124 4.24 -0.79 18.68
C ILE A 124 5.45 -1.74 18.75
N PRO A 125 5.29 -3.04 19.08
CA PRO A 125 6.43 -3.97 19.10
C PRO A 125 7.05 -4.17 17.73
N LEU A 126 6.25 -4.14 16.65
CA LEU A 126 6.78 -4.21 15.29
C LEU A 126 7.56 -2.95 14.92
N ALA A 127 7.13 -1.77 15.37
CA ALA A 127 7.89 -0.54 15.20
C ALA A 127 9.23 -0.59 15.95
N PHE A 128 9.24 -1.12 17.17
CA PHE A 128 10.48 -1.32 17.94
C PHE A 128 11.44 -2.24 17.18
N LEU A 129 10.97 -3.38 16.71
CA LEU A 129 11.78 -4.32 15.93
C LEU A 129 12.28 -3.68 14.63
N SER A 130 11.42 -2.96 13.91
CA SER A 130 11.78 -2.30 12.65
C SER A 130 12.80 -1.18 12.85
N ALA A 131 12.70 -0.39 13.95
CA ALA A 131 13.65 0.68 14.26
C ALA A 131 15.06 0.12 14.45
N ILE A 132 15.20 -0.92 15.27
CA ILE A 132 16.50 -1.55 15.50
C ILE A 132 17.03 -2.17 14.21
N GLY A 133 16.18 -2.89 13.45
CA GLY A 133 16.55 -3.50 12.17
C GLY A 133 17.05 -2.47 11.16
N GLN A 134 16.37 -1.33 11.03
CA GLN A 134 16.80 -0.26 10.13
C GLN A 134 18.15 0.34 10.56
N ILE A 135 18.34 0.64 11.84
CA ILE A 135 19.63 1.13 12.34
C ILE A 135 20.76 0.11 12.05
N GLY A 136 20.47 -1.19 12.26
CA GLY A 136 21.41 -2.28 11.95
C GLY A 136 21.78 -2.34 10.46
N LEU A 137 20.80 -2.23 9.56
CA LEU A 137 21.03 -2.21 8.11
C LEU A 137 21.93 -1.04 7.69
N PHE A 138 21.66 0.16 8.19
CA PHE A 138 22.48 1.33 7.86
C PHE A 138 23.92 1.17 8.34
N ASN A 139 24.14 0.64 9.55
CA ASN A 139 25.49 0.38 10.08
C ASN A 139 26.26 -0.66 9.27
N GLN A 140 25.57 -1.62 8.61
CA GLN A 140 26.21 -2.61 7.74
C GLN A 140 26.66 -2.03 6.39
N ILE A 141 25.90 -1.08 5.84
CA ILE A 141 26.20 -0.50 4.51
C ILE A 141 27.40 0.44 4.61
N LEU A 142 27.61 1.06 5.75
CA LEU A 142 28.62 2.07 5.97
C LEU A 142 29.62 1.62 7.03
N PRO A 143 30.52 0.67 6.72
CA PRO A 143 31.54 0.26 7.67
C PRO A 143 32.45 1.45 8.01
N GLY A 144 32.49 1.80 9.31
CA GLY A 144 33.26 2.92 9.82
C GLY A 144 32.51 4.24 10.06
N ILE A 145 31.25 4.36 9.62
CA ILE A 145 30.40 5.52 9.91
C ILE A 145 29.20 5.05 10.74
N THR A 146 29.13 5.44 12.00
CA THR A 146 27.97 5.17 12.83
C THR A 146 26.82 6.11 12.43
N VAL A 147 25.65 5.55 12.15
CA VAL A 147 24.44 6.29 11.75
C VAL A 147 23.97 7.22 12.86
N LEU A 148 24.02 6.72 14.07
CA LEU A 148 23.67 7.47 15.28
C LEU A 148 24.92 7.64 16.15
N LYS A 149 25.20 8.86 16.57
CA LYS A 149 26.24 9.13 17.58
C LYS A 149 25.84 8.41 18.87
N ASN A 150 26.79 7.71 19.48
CA ASN A 150 26.61 6.97 20.74
C ASN A 150 25.57 5.83 20.64
N TYR A 151 25.51 5.08 19.51
CA TYR A 151 24.72 3.87 19.42
C TYR A 151 25.42 2.70 20.12
N GLY A 152 24.72 2.04 21.02
CA GLY A 152 25.21 0.85 21.70
C GLY A 152 24.23 0.34 22.75
N TRP A 153 24.27 -0.98 23.00
CA TRP A 153 23.39 -1.66 23.95
C TRP A 153 24.04 -1.81 25.35
N SER A 154 25.18 -1.19 25.60
CA SER A 154 25.90 -1.29 26.87
C SER A 154 26.42 0.06 27.37
N GLY A 155 26.51 0.21 28.69
CA GLY A 155 27.08 1.36 29.36
C GLY A 155 26.34 2.68 29.13
N SER A 156 27.10 3.75 28.91
CA SER A 156 26.59 5.12 28.71
C SER A 156 25.79 5.32 27.43
N ASN A 157 25.89 4.39 26.45
CA ASN A 157 25.23 4.50 25.14
C ASN A 157 23.82 3.93 25.12
N LEU A 158 23.40 3.20 26.16
CA LEU A 158 22.07 2.58 26.21
C LEU A 158 20.96 3.63 26.23
N LEU A 159 21.10 4.68 27.01
CA LEU A 159 20.08 5.72 27.16
C LEU A 159 19.88 6.54 25.86
N PRO A 160 20.93 7.00 25.14
CA PRO A 160 20.79 7.60 23.81
C PRO A 160 20.15 6.65 22.78
N THR A 161 20.52 5.37 22.79
CA THR A 161 19.94 4.38 21.86
C THR A 161 18.46 4.20 22.10
N LEU A 162 18.03 4.03 23.35
CA LEU A 162 16.61 3.91 23.70
C LEU A 162 15.83 5.18 23.34
N ALA A 163 16.41 6.37 23.61
CA ALA A 163 15.76 7.63 23.25
C ALA A 163 15.53 7.74 21.73
N ASN A 164 16.50 7.37 20.92
CA ASN A 164 16.37 7.38 19.45
C ASN A 164 15.32 6.39 18.95
N VAL A 165 15.33 5.15 19.47
CA VAL A 165 14.33 4.14 19.12
C VAL A 165 12.92 4.58 19.53
N LEU A 166 12.76 5.12 20.74
CA LEU A 166 11.48 5.65 21.22
C LEU A 166 11.00 6.84 20.37
N THR A 167 11.92 7.70 19.93
CA THR A 167 11.60 8.82 19.02
C THR A 167 11.05 8.32 17.68
N MET A 168 11.66 7.27 17.10
CA MET A 168 11.18 6.66 15.86
C MET A 168 9.81 5.98 16.04
N ILE A 169 9.58 5.30 17.17
CA ILE A 169 8.28 4.71 17.50
C ILE A 169 7.22 5.80 17.65
N ALA A 170 7.52 6.87 18.39
CA ALA A 170 6.63 8.01 18.55
C ALA A 170 6.28 8.64 17.19
N GLY A 171 7.27 8.79 16.30
CA GLY A 171 7.04 9.24 14.92
C GLY A 171 6.05 8.35 14.16
N THR A 172 6.22 7.02 14.25
CA THR A 172 5.26 6.08 13.64
C THR A 172 3.85 6.27 14.19
N MET A 173 3.70 6.42 15.52
CA MET A 173 2.40 6.66 16.12
C MET A 173 1.76 7.98 15.67
N ILE A 174 2.56 9.03 15.52
CA ILE A 174 2.11 10.32 14.96
C ILE A 174 1.64 10.13 13.51
N ALA A 175 2.40 9.39 12.68
CA ALA A 175 2.00 9.11 11.30
C ALA A 175 0.66 8.36 11.21
N ILE A 176 0.47 7.33 12.05
CA ILE A 176 -0.79 6.57 12.13
C ILE A 176 -1.93 7.49 12.58
N TRP A 177 -1.70 8.29 13.60
CA TRP A 177 -2.70 9.24 14.12
C TRP A 177 -3.13 10.27 13.07
N LEU A 178 -2.18 10.86 12.33
CA LEU A 178 -2.48 11.75 11.21
C LEU A 178 -3.30 11.05 10.12
N GLY A 179 -2.97 9.78 9.80
CA GLY A 179 -3.73 8.95 8.88
C GLY A 179 -5.17 8.70 9.34
N GLN A 180 -5.36 8.46 10.63
CA GLN A 180 -6.70 8.30 11.21
C GLN A 180 -7.52 9.59 11.15
N ILE A 181 -6.92 10.74 11.43
CA ILE A 181 -7.60 12.05 11.29
C ILE A 181 -8.04 12.28 9.84
N ILE A 182 -7.20 11.96 8.85
CA ILE A 182 -7.60 12.05 7.44
C ILE A 182 -8.78 11.10 7.16
N SER A 183 -8.75 9.89 7.70
CA SER A 183 -9.82 8.89 7.48
C SER A 183 -11.15 9.28 8.12
N GLU A 184 -11.14 10.02 9.23
CA GLU A 184 -12.36 10.45 9.93
C GLU A 184 -12.91 11.79 9.40
N TYR A 185 -12.06 12.79 9.26
CA TYR A 185 -12.47 14.17 8.97
C TYR A 185 -12.16 14.60 7.53
N GLY A 186 -11.25 13.91 6.84
CA GLY A 186 -10.85 14.18 5.47
C GLY A 186 -11.52 13.27 4.45
N ILE A 187 -10.70 12.69 3.56
CA ILE A 187 -11.12 11.67 2.60
C ILE A 187 -11.27 10.34 3.34
N GLN A 188 -12.52 9.90 3.49
CA GLN A 188 -12.86 8.75 4.33
C GLN A 188 -12.14 7.47 3.87
N GLN A 189 -11.65 6.69 4.85
CA GLN A 189 -10.99 5.40 4.70
C GLN A 189 -9.68 5.39 3.89
N GLN A 190 -9.16 6.55 3.45
CA GLN A 190 -7.96 6.65 2.61
C GLN A 190 -6.74 7.27 3.31
N GLY A 191 -6.82 7.56 4.61
CA GLY A 191 -5.79 8.35 5.29
C GLY A 191 -4.38 7.75 5.23
N LEU A 192 -4.22 6.47 5.51
CA LEU A 192 -2.91 5.81 5.47
C LEU A 192 -2.37 5.72 4.04
N SER A 193 -3.21 5.42 3.06
CA SER A 193 -2.85 5.41 1.64
C SER A 193 -2.37 6.77 1.16
N LEU A 194 -3.01 7.85 1.62
CA LEU A 194 -2.63 9.23 1.30
C LEU A 194 -1.29 9.65 1.93
N ILE A 195 -0.99 9.17 3.13
CA ILE A 195 0.34 9.39 3.75
C ILE A 195 1.43 8.73 2.92
N ILE A 196 1.24 7.47 2.50
CA ILE A 196 2.21 6.76 1.65
C ILE A 196 2.32 7.46 0.28
N PHE A 197 1.19 7.84 -0.32
CA PHE A 197 1.13 8.60 -1.57
C PHE A 197 1.95 9.91 -1.49
N SER A 198 1.72 10.70 -0.44
CA SER A 198 2.48 11.93 -0.21
C SER A 198 3.99 11.66 -0.17
N GLY A 199 4.38 10.53 0.45
CA GLY A 199 5.75 10.07 0.53
C GLY A 199 6.38 9.78 -0.82
N ILE A 200 5.70 9.00 -1.61
CA ILE A 200 6.16 8.57 -2.92
C ILE A 200 6.26 9.76 -3.88
N VAL A 201 5.23 10.60 -3.91
CA VAL A 201 5.20 11.78 -4.80
C VAL A 201 6.32 12.77 -4.48
N SER A 202 6.70 12.93 -3.22
CA SER A 202 7.78 13.85 -2.85
C SER A 202 9.18 13.41 -3.32
N GLN A 203 9.34 12.14 -3.70
CA GLN A 203 10.61 11.65 -4.26
C GLN A 203 10.75 11.98 -5.76
N LEU A 204 9.65 12.30 -6.46
CA LEU A 204 9.68 12.62 -7.88
C LEU A 204 10.69 13.70 -8.26
N PRO A 205 10.70 14.89 -7.60
CA PRO A 205 11.67 15.93 -7.92
C PRO A 205 13.12 15.48 -7.73
N ALA A 206 13.39 14.75 -6.64
CA ALA A 206 14.73 14.25 -6.33
C ALA A 206 15.20 13.22 -7.39
N ASN A 207 14.33 12.33 -7.82
CA ASN A 207 14.63 11.34 -8.85
C ASN A 207 14.86 11.99 -10.22
N VAL A 208 14.09 13.03 -10.57
CA VAL A 208 14.32 13.82 -11.78
C VAL A 208 15.69 14.49 -11.74
N VAL A 209 16.03 15.18 -10.65
CA VAL A 209 17.35 15.81 -10.50
C VAL A 209 18.47 14.78 -10.58
N ARG A 210 18.30 13.60 -10.00
CA ARG A 210 19.28 12.51 -10.07
C ARG A 210 19.50 12.03 -11.51
N ILE A 211 18.44 11.86 -12.30
CA ILE A 211 18.55 11.47 -13.70
C ILE A 211 19.25 12.59 -14.50
N LEU A 212 18.94 13.86 -14.25
CA LEU A 212 19.56 15.01 -14.91
C LEU A 212 21.05 15.16 -14.59
N SER A 213 21.49 14.69 -13.41
CA SER A 213 22.90 14.74 -12.99
C SER A 213 23.77 13.61 -13.56
N ASP A 214 23.18 12.61 -14.23
CA ASP A 214 23.85 11.43 -14.79
C ASP A 214 24.44 11.77 -16.18
N GLY A 215 25.58 12.45 -16.23
CA GLY A 215 26.47 12.63 -17.39
C GLY A 215 25.82 12.87 -18.76
N SER A 216 26.45 12.36 -19.85
CA SER A 216 26.02 12.58 -21.25
C SER A 216 24.76 11.79 -21.67
N SER A 217 24.30 10.87 -20.82
CA SER A 217 23.23 9.91 -21.16
C SER A 217 21.85 10.29 -20.60
N TRP A 218 21.73 11.41 -19.87
CA TRP A 218 20.53 11.78 -19.10
C TRP A 218 19.26 11.93 -19.96
N TRP A 219 19.39 12.46 -21.17
CA TRP A 219 18.23 12.79 -22.01
C TRP A 219 17.46 11.55 -22.50
N TYR A 220 18.14 10.50 -22.94
CA TYR A 220 17.47 9.29 -23.38
C TYR A 220 16.95 8.45 -22.21
N ILE A 221 17.65 8.43 -21.06
CA ILE A 221 17.18 7.78 -19.84
C ILE A 221 15.91 8.46 -19.34
N LEU A 222 15.87 9.80 -19.33
CA LEU A 222 14.71 10.57 -18.94
C LEU A 222 13.54 10.33 -19.92
N LEU A 223 13.78 10.32 -21.23
CA LEU A 223 12.75 10.06 -22.22
C LEU A 223 12.16 8.66 -22.07
N ILE A 224 13.01 7.63 -21.94
CA ILE A 224 12.58 6.25 -21.72
C ILE A 224 11.79 6.14 -20.42
N SER A 225 12.26 6.74 -19.33
CA SER A 225 11.58 6.68 -18.02
C SER A 225 10.20 7.35 -18.05
N ILE A 226 10.03 8.47 -18.77
CA ILE A 226 8.73 9.12 -18.97
C ILE A 226 7.79 8.23 -19.80
N ILE A 227 8.27 7.63 -20.89
CA ILE A 227 7.45 6.74 -21.72
C ILE A 227 6.96 5.55 -20.88
N ILE A 228 7.86 4.91 -20.15
CA ILE A 228 7.52 3.76 -19.28
C ILE A 228 6.52 4.19 -18.20
N PHE A 229 6.73 5.35 -17.59
CA PHE A 229 5.84 5.92 -16.60
C PHE A 229 4.41 6.10 -17.15
N LEU A 230 4.27 6.70 -18.33
CA LEU A 230 2.97 6.91 -18.97
C LEU A 230 2.31 5.58 -19.39
N VAL A 231 3.07 4.66 -19.98
CA VAL A 231 2.55 3.32 -20.36
C VAL A 231 2.09 2.55 -19.13
N SER A 232 2.85 2.59 -18.03
CA SER A 232 2.49 1.94 -16.78
C SER A 232 1.22 2.53 -16.17
N ILE A 233 1.08 3.87 -16.15
CA ILE A 233 -0.16 4.53 -15.69
C ILE A 233 -1.35 4.07 -16.53
N PHE A 234 -1.23 4.11 -17.86
CA PHE A 234 -2.31 3.68 -18.75
C PHE A 234 -2.71 2.23 -18.50
N ALA A 235 -1.73 1.34 -18.39
CA ALA A 235 -1.95 -0.08 -18.15
C ALA A 235 -2.64 -0.32 -16.78
N ILE A 236 -2.22 0.37 -15.72
CA ILE A 236 -2.82 0.26 -14.39
C ILE A 236 -4.27 0.76 -14.40
N VAL A 237 -4.52 1.93 -14.99
CA VAL A 237 -5.87 2.51 -15.07
C VAL A 237 -6.79 1.58 -15.86
N TYR A 238 -6.31 1.06 -17.01
CA TYR A 238 -7.08 0.12 -17.84
C TYR A 238 -7.51 -1.13 -17.06
N LEU A 239 -6.56 -1.74 -16.32
CA LEU A 239 -6.88 -2.89 -15.48
C LEU A 239 -7.87 -2.57 -14.36
N GLN A 240 -7.65 -1.45 -13.68
CA GLN A 240 -8.48 -1.07 -12.55
C GLN A 240 -9.91 -0.71 -12.94
N GLN A 241 -10.14 -0.22 -14.16
CA GLN A 241 -11.47 0.05 -14.70
C GLN A 241 -12.19 -1.20 -15.22
N GLY A 242 -11.46 -2.32 -15.39
CA GLY A 242 -12.02 -3.57 -15.84
C GLY A 242 -13.15 -4.06 -14.92
N THR A 243 -14.38 -4.14 -15.44
CA THR A 243 -15.56 -4.60 -14.69
C THR A 243 -16.35 -5.61 -15.49
N ARG A 244 -16.83 -6.66 -14.80
CA ARG A 244 -17.77 -7.62 -15.38
C ARG A 244 -19.14 -7.41 -14.77
N TYR A 245 -20.14 -7.17 -15.61
CA TYR A 245 -21.53 -6.99 -15.20
C TYR A 245 -22.26 -8.33 -15.14
N VAL A 246 -22.74 -8.72 -13.95
CA VAL A 246 -23.59 -9.90 -13.77
C VAL A 246 -25.03 -9.44 -13.71
N LYS A 247 -25.88 -10.03 -14.58
CA LYS A 247 -27.31 -9.69 -14.64
C LYS A 247 -28.03 -10.21 -13.40
N LEU A 248 -28.82 -9.35 -12.78
CA LEU A 248 -29.69 -9.65 -11.66
C LEU A 248 -31.14 -9.37 -12.08
N MET A 249 -32.06 -10.18 -11.60
CA MET A 249 -33.51 -9.97 -11.75
C MET A 249 -34.13 -9.63 -10.41
N ILE A 250 -34.90 -8.59 -10.35
CA ILE A 250 -35.74 -8.23 -9.21
C ILE A 250 -37.16 -8.64 -9.57
N PRO A 251 -37.72 -9.68 -8.90
CA PRO A 251 -39.09 -10.10 -9.17
C PRO A 251 -40.07 -8.95 -8.92
N GLY A 252 -41.12 -8.86 -9.74
CA GLY A 252 -42.15 -7.85 -9.59
C GLY A 252 -42.90 -8.03 -8.27
N GLN A 253 -43.13 -6.93 -7.55
CA GLN A 253 -43.96 -6.93 -6.34
C GLN A 253 -45.42 -6.63 -6.72
N ARG A 254 -46.38 -7.43 -6.24
CA ARG A 254 -47.81 -7.09 -6.30
C ARG A 254 -48.11 -5.97 -5.33
N LEU A 255 -48.35 -4.79 -5.81
CA LEU A 255 -48.82 -3.64 -5.05
C LEU A 255 -50.37 -3.68 -4.98
N GLY A 256 -50.92 -4.44 -4.04
CA GLY A 256 -52.36 -4.47 -3.80
C GLY A 256 -53.24 -4.80 -5.02
N TYR A 257 -54.51 -4.49 -4.94
CA TYR A 257 -55.52 -4.79 -5.95
C TYR A 257 -55.37 -4.09 -7.32
N ARG A 258 -54.44 -3.12 -7.47
CA ARG A 258 -54.39 -2.21 -8.63
C ARG A 258 -53.12 -2.19 -9.48
N GLY A 259 -52.15 -3.01 -9.21
CA GLY A 259 -50.97 -2.98 -10.09
C GLY A 259 -49.90 -4.00 -9.78
N VAL A 260 -49.33 -4.61 -10.81
CA VAL A 260 -48.09 -5.40 -10.73
C VAL A 260 -46.97 -4.46 -11.11
N LYS A 261 -46.10 -4.12 -10.16
CA LYS A 261 -44.86 -3.45 -10.51
C LYS A 261 -44.00 -4.45 -11.28
N SER A 262 -43.82 -4.20 -12.58
CA SER A 262 -42.98 -5.02 -13.44
C SER A 262 -41.62 -5.25 -12.81
N GLY A 263 -41.16 -6.48 -12.76
CA GLY A 263 -39.81 -6.80 -12.31
C GLY A 263 -38.77 -6.06 -13.14
N GLY A 264 -37.77 -5.52 -12.48
CA GLY A 264 -36.63 -4.84 -13.12
C GLY A 264 -35.44 -5.77 -13.31
N SER A 265 -34.69 -5.56 -14.38
CA SER A 265 -33.33 -6.14 -14.49
C SER A 265 -32.31 -5.10 -14.05
N THR A 266 -31.42 -5.50 -13.17
CA THR A 266 -30.24 -4.69 -12.75
C THR A 266 -28.97 -5.47 -12.98
N THR A 267 -27.82 -4.84 -12.84
CA THR A 267 -26.53 -5.50 -13.02
C THR A 267 -25.65 -5.28 -11.81
N LEU A 268 -24.95 -6.33 -11.37
CA LEU A 268 -23.91 -6.25 -10.34
C LEU A 268 -22.55 -6.10 -11.02
N PRO A 269 -21.85 -4.98 -10.85
CA PRO A 269 -20.50 -4.80 -11.37
C PRO A 269 -19.50 -5.52 -10.48
N LEU A 270 -18.80 -6.53 -11.01
CA LEU A 270 -17.66 -7.19 -10.37
C LEU A 270 -16.38 -6.63 -10.99
N ARG A 271 -15.52 -6.04 -10.17
CA ARG A 271 -14.24 -5.45 -10.61
C ARG A 271 -13.18 -6.54 -10.79
N VAL A 272 -12.36 -6.43 -11.83
CA VAL A 272 -11.19 -7.32 -12.05
C VAL A 272 -10.19 -7.19 -10.91
N ASN A 273 -9.93 -5.96 -10.47
CA ASN A 273 -9.16 -5.68 -9.28
C ASN A 273 -10.07 -5.07 -8.21
N SER A 274 -10.69 -5.93 -7.39
CA SER A 274 -11.56 -5.51 -6.29
C SER A 274 -10.80 -4.99 -5.07
N VAL A 275 -9.50 -5.28 -4.99
CA VAL A 275 -8.65 -5.14 -3.81
C VAL A 275 -7.72 -3.94 -3.91
N GLY A 276 -7.56 -3.38 -5.12
CA GLY A 276 -6.68 -2.25 -5.36
C GLY A 276 -5.20 -2.61 -5.24
N MET A 277 -4.45 -1.77 -4.51
CA MET A 277 -2.99 -1.87 -4.33
C MET A 277 -2.55 -2.70 -3.11
N ILE A 278 -3.50 -3.08 -2.25
CA ILE A 278 -3.22 -3.74 -0.96
C ILE A 278 -2.35 -5.00 -1.11
N PRO A 279 -2.60 -5.93 -2.08
CA PRO A 279 -1.80 -7.13 -2.25
C PRO A 279 -0.32 -6.87 -2.52
N LEU A 280 0.00 -5.78 -3.22
CA LEU A 280 1.39 -5.40 -3.51
C LEU A 280 2.13 -4.96 -2.25
N ILE A 281 1.48 -4.12 -1.44
CA ILE A 281 2.05 -3.67 -0.17
C ILE A 281 2.28 -4.87 0.75
N PHE A 282 1.33 -5.83 0.76
CA PHE A 282 1.43 -7.06 1.55
C PHE A 282 2.58 -7.95 1.09
N ALA A 283 2.67 -8.22 -0.20
CA ALA A 283 3.75 -9.02 -0.77
C ALA A 283 5.12 -8.39 -0.47
N GLN A 284 5.22 -7.07 -0.61
CA GLN A 284 6.44 -6.34 -0.34
C GLN A 284 6.82 -6.36 1.15
N SER A 285 5.86 -6.16 2.03
CA SER A 285 6.09 -6.21 3.47
C SER A 285 6.53 -7.61 3.92
N LEU A 286 5.88 -8.66 3.40
CA LEU A 286 6.20 -10.03 3.75
C LEU A 286 7.60 -10.45 3.26
N ILE A 287 7.98 -10.07 2.04
CA ILE A 287 9.30 -10.44 1.50
C ILE A 287 10.44 -9.65 2.17
N THR A 288 10.16 -8.43 2.63
CA THR A 288 11.15 -7.58 3.31
C THR A 288 11.40 -8.00 4.75
N PHE A 289 10.38 -8.58 5.41
CA PHE A 289 10.45 -8.94 6.83
C PHE A 289 11.57 -9.94 7.18
N PRO A 290 11.78 -11.06 6.44
CA PRO A 290 12.91 -11.96 6.69
C PRO A 290 14.28 -11.29 6.54
N ALA A 291 14.45 -10.41 5.54
CA ALA A 291 15.69 -9.68 5.34
C ALA A 291 15.98 -8.72 6.50
N LEU A 292 14.93 -8.09 7.05
CA LEU A 292 15.03 -7.19 8.18
C LEU A 292 15.40 -7.97 9.46
N ILE A 293 14.83 -9.14 9.70
CA ILE A 293 15.23 -10.01 10.82
C ILE A 293 16.68 -10.50 10.63
N ALA A 294 17.05 -10.92 9.43
CA ALA A 294 18.39 -11.39 9.13
C ALA A 294 19.46 -10.32 9.44
N SER A 295 19.15 -9.04 9.25
CA SER A 295 20.07 -7.95 9.54
C SER A 295 20.60 -7.92 10.98
N PHE A 296 19.84 -8.44 11.94
CA PHE A 296 20.30 -8.54 13.34
C PHE A 296 21.42 -9.59 13.52
N PHE A 297 21.44 -10.62 12.67
CA PHE A 297 22.27 -11.80 12.84
C PHE A 297 23.48 -11.84 11.92
N VAL A 298 23.61 -10.92 10.97
CA VAL A 298 24.73 -10.89 10.01
C VAL A 298 26.08 -10.76 10.72
N ASN A 299 26.13 -9.99 11.81
CA ASN A 299 27.35 -9.78 12.61
C ASN A 299 27.44 -10.74 13.81
N SER A 300 26.75 -11.88 13.78
CA SER A 300 26.81 -12.87 14.84
C SER A 300 28.21 -13.53 14.92
N SER A 301 28.68 -13.78 16.14
CA SER A 301 29.91 -14.49 16.40
C SER A 301 29.93 -15.96 15.94
N THR A 302 28.74 -16.55 15.73
CA THR A 302 28.59 -17.94 15.22
C THR A 302 28.56 -17.95 13.69
N PRO A 303 29.55 -18.57 13.02
CA PRO A 303 29.68 -18.53 11.55
C PRO A 303 28.45 -19.07 10.80
N TRP A 304 27.81 -20.11 11.33
CA TRP A 304 26.60 -20.69 10.71
C TRP A 304 25.43 -19.66 10.70
N VAL A 305 25.22 -18.96 11.82
CA VAL A 305 24.15 -17.95 11.94
C VAL A 305 24.43 -16.76 11.01
N ALA A 306 25.67 -16.26 10.99
CA ALA A 306 26.08 -15.16 10.14
C ALA A 306 25.94 -15.50 8.64
N ASN A 307 26.36 -16.71 8.21
CA ASN A 307 26.25 -17.16 6.83
C ASN A 307 24.78 -17.30 6.40
N THR A 308 23.94 -17.88 7.26
CA THR A 308 22.50 -18.01 6.97
C THR A 308 21.83 -16.65 6.88
N ALA A 309 22.13 -15.72 7.78
CA ALA A 309 21.61 -14.36 7.76
C ALA A 309 22.04 -13.60 6.50
N THR A 310 23.32 -13.73 6.09
CA THR A 310 23.82 -13.12 4.85
C THR A 310 23.16 -13.73 3.62
N TRP A 311 22.94 -15.05 3.60
CA TRP A 311 22.23 -15.72 2.51
C TRP A 311 20.79 -15.18 2.39
N ILE A 312 20.05 -15.11 3.50
CA ILE A 312 18.68 -14.56 3.51
C ILE A 312 18.71 -13.10 3.02
N GLN A 313 19.60 -12.28 3.53
CA GLN A 313 19.72 -10.88 3.13
C GLN A 313 19.96 -10.74 1.62
N ASN A 314 20.88 -11.49 1.05
CA ASN A 314 21.20 -11.44 -0.38
C ASN A 314 20.04 -11.88 -1.28
N HIS A 315 19.24 -12.85 -0.84
CA HIS A 315 18.13 -13.38 -1.65
C HIS A 315 16.82 -12.60 -1.47
N PHE A 316 16.64 -11.92 -0.34
CA PHE A 316 15.41 -11.17 -0.01
C PHE A 316 15.56 -9.65 -0.09
N SER A 317 16.72 -9.11 -0.50
CA SER A 317 17.00 -7.67 -0.54
C SER A 317 16.69 -6.95 -1.86
N GLY A 318 16.15 -7.65 -2.86
CA GLY A 318 15.61 -6.99 -4.05
C GLY A 318 16.49 -7.03 -5.32
N GLY A 319 17.72 -7.55 -5.28
CA GLY A 319 18.63 -7.54 -6.45
C GLY A 319 18.66 -8.83 -7.30
N GLY A 320 18.10 -9.94 -6.84
CA GLY A 320 18.26 -11.24 -7.44
C GLY A 320 17.01 -11.77 -8.17
N ALA A 321 17.21 -12.71 -9.12
CA ALA A 321 16.11 -13.39 -9.81
C ALA A 321 15.16 -14.11 -8.82
N PHE A 322 15.70 -14.67 -7.73
CA PHE A 322 14.91 -15.29 -6.68
C PHE A 322 13.90 -14.31 -6.07
N TYR A 323 14.33 -13.08 -5.74
CA TYR A 323 13.44 -12.04 -5.21
C TYR A 323 12.31 -11.73 -6.20
N VAL A 324 12.64 -11.53 -7.47
CA VAL A 324 11.67 -11.15 -8.51
C VAL A 324 10.60 -12.22 -8.69
N ILE A 325 11.01 -13.49 -8.75
CA ILE A 325 10.09 -14.63 -8.90
C ILE A 325 9.22 -14.77 -7.64
N LEU A 326 9.82 -14.71 -6.46
CA LEU A 326 9.09 -14.82 -5.20
C LEU A 326 8.10 -13.67 -5.02
N TYR A 327 8.52 -12.45 -5.36
CA TYR A 327 7.67 -11.27 -5.29
C TYR A 327 6.46 -11.39 -6.23
N PHE A 328 6.67 -11.84 -7.47
CA PHE A 328 5.58 -12.11 -8.41
C PHE A 328 4.57 -13.12 -7.85
N ILE A 329 5.06 -14.27 -7.35
CA ILE A 329 4.22 -15.32 -6.79
C ILE A 329 3.43 -14.81 -5.59
N LEU A 330 4.07 -14.05 -4.69
CA LEU A 330 3.42 -13.46 -3.52
C LEU A 330 2.34 -12.46 -3.91
N VAL A 331 2.59 -11.58 -4.87
CA VAL A 331 1.58 -10.62 -5.37
C VAL A 331 0.36 -11.36 -5.91
N VAL A 332 0.57 -12.39 -6.74
CA VAL A 332 -0.53 -13.20 -7.29
C VAL A 332 -1.29 -13.90 -6.15
N ALA A 333 -0.59 -14.58 -5.24
CA ALA A 333 -1.20 -15.29 -4.12
C ALA A 333 -2.00 -14.36 -3.20
N PHE A 334 -1.45 -13.21 -2.83
CA PHE A 334 -2.16 -12.23 -2.00
C PHE A 334 -3.34 -11.58 -2.71
N THR A 335 -3.27 -11.39 -4.02
CA THR A 335 -4.41 -10.88 -4.79
C THR A 335 -5.59 -11.84 -4.72
N PHE A 336 -5.34 -13.14 -4.91
CA PHE A 336 -6.38 -14.17 -4.75
C PHE A 336 -6.89 -14.26 -3.32
N PHE A 337 -5.98 -14.36 -2.36
CA PHE A 337 -6.34 -14.48 -0.95
C PHE A 337 -7.21 -13.32 -0.50
N TYR A 338 -6.77 -12.08 -0.74
CA TYR A 338 -7.48 -10.90 -0.26
C TYR A 338 -8.80 -10.69 -1.00
N THR A 339 -8.85 -10.98 -2.30
CA THR A 339 -10.12 -10.94 -3.07
C THR A 339 -11.11 -11.95 -2.50
N SER A 340 -10.68 -13.16 -2.20
CA SER A 340 -11.54 -14.20 -1.61
C SER A 340 -12.05 -13.78 -0.22
N VAL A 341 -11.17 -13.29 0.66
CA VAL A 341 -11.55 -12.82 2.00
C VAL A 341 -12.53 -11.65 1.92
N THR A 342 -12.26 -10.65 1.08
CA THR A 342 -13.14 -9.49 0.93
C THR A 342 -14.50 -9.90 0.36
N PHE A 343 -14.51 -10.83 -0.60
CA PHE A 343 -15.73 -11.33 -1.22
C PHE A 343 -16.59 -12.13 -0.22
N MET A 344 -15.95 -12.96 0.60
CA MET A 344 -16.64 -13.73 1.65
C MET A 344 -17.22 -12.82 2.74
N ASN A 345 -16.50 -11.78 3.13
CA ASN A 345 -16.96 -10.85 4.17
C ASN A 345 -18.13 -9.96 3.73
N ASN A 346 -18.32 -9.76 2.43
CA ASN A 346 -19.40 -8.94 1.91
C ASN A 346 -20.75 -9.68 1.76
N ASP A 347 -20.78 -11.02 1.90
CA ASP A 347 -21.97 -11.88 1.85
C ASP A 347 -22.99 -11.44 0.77
N TYR A 348 -22.51 -11.28 -0.47
CA TYR A 348 -23.33 -10.79 -1.60
C TYR A 348 -24.60 -11.64 -1.81
N GLY A 349 -24.51 -12.96 -1.61
CA GLY A 349 -25.64 -13.87 -1.77
C GLY A 349 -26.79 -13.59 -0.79
N GLU A 350 -26.47 -13.33 0.46
CA GLU A 350 -27.48 -13.03 1.48
C GLU A 350 -28.01 -11.60 1.35
N ASN A 351 -27.15 -10.64 1.03
CA ASN A 351 -27.55 -9.26 0.78
C ASN A 351 -28.49 -9.15 -0.42
N LEU A 352 -28.23 -9.86 -1.52
CA LEU A 352 -29.11 -9.92 -2.67
C LEU A 352 -30.45 -10.59 -2.34
N LYS A 353 -30.43 -11.68 -1.53
CA LYS A 353 -31.63 -12.34 -1.02
C LYS A 353 -32.49 -11.39 -0.20
N LYS A 354 -31.90 -10.61 0.71
CA LYS A 354 -32.62 -9.58 1.50
C LYS A 354 -33.23 -8.48 0.63
N GLN A 355 -32.58 -8.14 -0.49
CA GLN A 355 -33.08 -7.15 -1.46
C GLN A 355 -34.10 -7.75 -2.45
N GLY A 356 -34.37 -9.06 -2.40
CA GLY A 356 -35.23 -9.75 -3.32
C GLY A 356 -34.66 -9.92 -4.72
N ALA A 357 -33.36 -9.67 -4.91
CA ALA A 357 -32.69 -9.81 -6.18
C ALA A 357 -32.13 -11.23 -6.36
N VAL A 358 -32.30 -11.81 -7.54
CA VAL A 358 -31.88 -13.18 -7.87
C VAL A 358 -31.04 -13.19 -9.14
N VAL A 359 -30.04 -14.06 -9.18
CA VAL A 359 -29.32 -14.36 -10.40
C VAL A 359 -30.15 -15.34 -11.22
N PRO A 360 -30.42 -15.09 -12.52
CA PRO A 360 -31.19 -16.01 -13.35
C PRO A 360 -30.61 -17.42 -13.35
N GLY A 361 -31.47 -18.42 -13.07
CA GLY A 361 -31.07 -19.83 -13.04
C GLY A 361 -30.29 -20.29 -11.79
N ARG A 362 -30.28 -19.49 -10.70
CA ARG A 362 -29.65 -19.84 -9.43
C ARG A 362 -30.60 -19.61 -8.26
N ALA A 363 -30.46 -20.45 -7.23
CA ALA A 363 -31.20 -20.26 -5.97
C ALA A 363 -30.64 -19.07 -5.20
N ALA A 364 -31.53 -18.32 -4.52
CA ALA A 364 -31.12 -17.19 -3.70
C ALA A 364 -30.34 -17.66 -2.45
N GLY A 365 -29.32 -16.90 -2.03
CA GLY A 365 -28.50 -17.20 -0.85
C GLY A 365 -27.16 -17.84 -1.23
N THR A 366 -26.84 -18.99 -0.60
CA THR A 366 -25.52 -19.65 -0.71
C THR A 366 -25.15 -20.09 -2.13
N ASP A 367 -26.13 -20.55 -2.94
CA ASP A 367 -25.86 -20.94 -4.35
C ASP A 367 -25.46 -19.73 -5.20
N THR A 368 -26.17 -18.60 -5.00
CA THR A 368 -25.81 -17.32 -5.64
C THR A 368 -24.41 -16.85 -5.18
N GLN A 369 -24.08 -16.95 -3.88
CA GLN A 369 -22.76 -16.59 -3.36
C GLN A 369 -21.65 -17.42 -4.01
N ASN A 370 -21.82 -18.75 -4.09
CA ASN A 370 -20.84 -19.65 -4.70
C ASN A 370 -20.67 -19.40 -6.20
N TYR A 371 -21.74 -19.07 -6.90
CA TYR A 371 -21.70 -18.73 -8.32
C TYR A 371 -20.94 -17.43 -8.56
N LEU A 372 -21.21 -16.38 -7.76
CA LEU A 372 -20.52 -15.10 -7.85
C LEU A 372 -19.05 -15.23 -7.47
N ALA A 373 -18.72 -16.05 -6.45
CA ALA A 373 -17.35 -16.34 -6.06
C ALA A 373 -16.55 -16.97 -7.22
N LYS A 374 -17.11 -17.98 -7.90
CA LYS A 374 -16.48 -18.59 -9.08
C LYS A 374 -16.24 -17.60 -10.23
N ILE A 375 -17.16 -16.64 -10.43
CA ILE A 375 -16.97 -15.59 -11.43
C ILE A 375 -15.84 -14.68 -11.00
N GLN A 376 -15.81 -14.27 -9.71
CA GLN A 376 -14.79 -13.39 -9.16
C GLN A 376 -13.41 -14.04 -9.28
N ASP A 377 -13.24 -15.31 -8.93
CA ASP A 377 -11.96 -16.02 -9.04
C ASP A 377 -11.43 -16.04 -10.49
N ARG A 378 -12.33 -16.29 -11.47
CA ARG A 378 -11.95 -16.27 -12.89
C ARG A 378 -11.54 -14.90 -13.40
N ILE A 379 -12.14 -13.83 -12.88
CA ILE A 379 -11.79 -12.46 -13.26
C ILE A 379 -10.54 -12.00 -12.54
N THR A 380 -10.32 -12.46 -11.31
CA THR A 380 -9.15 -12.12 -10.49
C THR A 380 -7.86 -12.67 -11.09
N LEU A 381 -7.90 -13.84 -11.77
CA LEU A 381 -6.69 -14.46 -12.33
C LEU A 381 -5.93 -13.52 -13.30
N PRO A 382 -6.52 -13.01 -14.39
CA PRO A 382 -5.82 -12.07 -15.27
C PRO A 382 -5.43 -10.79 -14.55
N GLY A 383 -6.23 -10.31 -13.60
CA GLY A 383 -5.91 -9.16 -12.76
C GLY A 383 -4.68 -9.37 -11.89
N ALA A 384 -4.59 -10.51 -11.22
CA ALA A 384 -3.47 -10.88 -10.34
C ALA A 384 -2.16 -11.05 -11.12
N VAL A 385 -2.21 -11.73 -12.26
CA VAL A 385 -1.03 -11.89 -13.15
C VAL A 385 -0.53 -10.53 -13.64
N PHE A 386 -1.45 -9.68 -14.06
CA PHE A 386 -1.10 -8.35 -14.55
C PHE A 386 -0.50 -7.46 -13.43
N LEU A 387 -1.07 -7.48 -12.22
CA LEU A 387 -0.51 -6.79 -11.07
C LEU A 387 0.90 -7.30 -10.74
N GLY A 388 1.10 -8.62 -10.79
CA GLY A 388 2.41 -9.22 -10.62
C GLY A 388 3.42 -8.78 -11.68
N LEU A 389 3.02 -8.74 -12.95
CA LEU A 389 3.88 -8.25 -14.05
C LEU A 389 4.28 -6.79 -13.86
N ILE A 390 3.33 -5.93 -13.48
CA ILE A 390 3.64 -4.52 -13.17
C ILE A 390 4.60 -4.43 -11.98
N ALA A 391 4.39 -5.23 -10.95
CA ALA A 391 5.25 -5.22 -9.75
C ALA A 391 6.73 -5.55 -10.07
N ILE A 392 6.98 -6.47 -11.01
CA ILE A 392 8.34 -6.88 -11.40
C ILE A 392 8.90 -6.07 -12.59
N LEU A 393 8.11 -5.19 -13.19
CA LEU A 393 8.49 -4.42 -14.38
C LEU A 393 9.81 -3.63 -14.21
N PRO A 394 10.14 -2.96 -13.07
CA PRO A 394 11.42 -2.26 -12.90
C PRO A 394 12.61 -3.21 -12.96
N TYR A 395 12.46 -4.40 -12.37
CA TYR A 395 13.54 -5.39 -12.35
C TYR A 395 13.82 -5.92 -13.75
N ILE A 396 12.76 -6.16 -14.55
CA ILE A 396 12.88 -6.57 -15.96
C ILE A 396 13.57 -5.47 -16.77
N LEU A 397 13.16 -4.21 -16.60
CA LEU A 397 13.75 -3.09 -17.31
C LEU A 397 15.19 -2.82 -16.89
N GLY A 398 15.51 -2.93 -15.61
CA GLY A 398 16.89 -2.85 -15.11
C GLY A 398 17.79 -3.91 -15.74
N ALA A 399 17.30 -5.12 -15.90
CA ALA A 399 18.02 -6.20 -16.56
C ALA A 399 18.23 -5.94 -18.06
N ILE A 400 17.23 -5.42 -18.78
CA ILE A 400 17.29 -5.11 -20.21
C ILE A 400 18.24 -3.94 -20.48
N LEU A 401 18.12 -2.87 -19.71
CA LEU A 401 18.92 -1.64 -19.89
C LEU A 401 20.34 -1.77 -19.30
N ARG A 402 20.66 -2.88 -18.65
CA ARG A 402 21.93 -3.11 -17.92
C ARG A 402 22.25 -1.99 -16.91
N THR A 403 21.23 -1.39 -16.36
CA THR A 403 21.32 -0.33 -15.36
C THR A 403 20.61 -0.79 -14.10
N ASN A 404 20.92 -0.16 -12.95
CA ASN A 404 20.20 -0.49 -11.73
C ASN A 404 18.72 -0.12 -11.89
N ALA A 405 17.83 -1.06 -11.62
CA ALA A 405 16.38 -0.90 -11.74
C ALA A 405 15.84 0.38 -11.06
N ASN A 406 16.47 0.76 -9.95
CA ASN A 406 16.08 1.91 -9.14
C ASN A 406 16.63 3.26 -9.65
N SER A 407 17.66 3.26 -10.53
CA SER A 407 18.29 4.50 -11.05
C SER A 407 17.64 5.03 -12.33
N THR A 408 16.90 4.18 -13.04
CA THR A 408 16.28 4.52 -14.33
C THR A 408 14.80 4.86 -14.24
N MET A 409 14.18 4.68 -13.08
CA MET A 409 12.74 4.91 -12.91
C MET A 409 12.47 6.20 -12.15
N LEU A 410 11.53 7.02 -12.66
CA LEU A 410 11.00 8.19 -11.96
C LEU A 410 10.32 7.81 -10.64
N LEU A 411 9.62 6.68 -10.64
CA LEU A 411 9.04 6.03 -9.46
C LEU A 411 9.25 4.53 -9.55
N SER A 412 9.40 3.87 -8.41
CA SER A 412 9.33 2.41 -8.35
C SER A 412 7.94 1.95 -8.83
N SER A 413 7.83 0.76 -9.44
CA SER A 413 6.52 0.28 -9.92
C SER A 413 5.51 0.09 -8.80
N SER A 414 5.95 -0.35 -7.63
CA SER A 414 5.10 -0.40 -6.44
C SER A 414 4.63 0.99 -6.04
N GLY A 415 5.52 2.00 -6.06
CA GLY A 415 5.18 3.39 -5.79
C GLY A 415 4.19 3.94 -6.81
N LEU A 416 4.38 3.65 -8.09
CA LEU A 416 3.49 4.09 -9.16
C LEU A 416 2.09 3.48 -9.02
N LEU A 417 1.99 2.17 -8.71
CA LEU A 417 0.73 1.51 -8.45
C LEU A 417 -0.01 2.11 -7.25
N ILE A 418 0.72 2.44 -6.17
CA ILE A 418 0.15 3.08 -4.99
C ILE A 418 -0.37 4.48 -5.35
N VAL A 419 0.39 5.26 -6.12
CA VAL A 419 -0.01 6.60 -6.55
C VAL A 419 -1.28 6.55 -7.40
N VAL A 420 -1.31 5.71 -8.44
CA VAL A 420 -2.48 5.58 -9.33
C VAL A 420 -3.69 5.02 -8.58
N GLY A 421 -3.48 4.02 -7.73
CA GLY A 421 -4.54 3.45 -6.89
C GLY A 421 -5.14 4.48 -5.95
N CYS A 422 -4.31 5.24 -5.25
CA CYS A 422 -4.75 6.28 -4.32
C CYS A 422 -5.52 7.41 -5.03
N VAL A 423 -5.02 7.89 -6.18
CA VAL A 423 -5.72 8.91 -6.98
C VAL A 423 -7.09 8.42 -7.42
N ARG A 424 -7.18 7.17 -7.86
CA ARG A 424 -8.46 6.57 -8.24
C ARG A 424 -9.42 6.46 -7.08
N ASP A 425 -8.96 5.97 -5.93
CA ASP A 425 -9.80 5.84 -4.75
C ASP A 425 -10.33 7.21 -4.28
N ILE A 426 -9.53 8.28 -4.44
CA ILE A 426 -9.97 9.66 -4.21
C ILE A 426 -11.09 10.03 -5.19
N ILE A 427 -10.93 9.72 -6.48
CA ILE A 427 -11.92 10.03 -7.51
C ILE A 427 -13.21 9.25 -7.25
N ASP A 428 -13.13 7.94 -6.98
CA ASP A 428 -14.30 7.10 -6.64
C ASP A 428 -15.03 7.66 -5.40
N TYR A 429 -14.29 8.13 -4.38
CA TYR A 429 -14.88 8.77 -3.21
C TYR A 429 -15.60 10.08 -3.57
N LEU A 430 -14.97 10.94 -4.37
CA LEU A 430 -15.56 12.22 -4.78
C LEU A 430 -16.81 12.01 -5.65
N GLU A 431 -16.78 11.03 -6.57
CA GLU A 431 -17.96 10.66 -7.37
C GLU A 431 -19.11 10.16 -6.50
N SER A 432 -18.80 9.30 -5.52
CA SER A 432 -19.79 8.79 -4.58
C SER A 432 -20.45 9.92 -3.76
N GLU A 433 -19.66 10.87 -3.26
CA GLU A 433 -20.13 12.01 -2.48
C GLU A 433 -20.95 12.98 -3.34
N LEU A 434 -20.59 13.19 -4.62
CA LEU A 434 -21.35 14.00 -5.57
C LEU A 434 -22.69 13.34 -5.91
N ASN A 435 -22.71 12.05 -6.15
CA ASN A 435 -23.94 11.30 -6.45
C ASN A 435 -24.91 11.31 -5.26
N GLN A 436 -24.42 11.21 -4.03
CA GLN A 436 -25.26 11.34 -2.82
C GLN A 436 -25.91 12.73 -2.69
N ARG A 437 -25.31 13.76 -3.27
CA ARG A 437 -25.83 15.13 -3.30
C ARG A 437 -26.69 15.45 -4.52
N GLY A 438 -27.01 14.43 -5.33
CA GLY A 438 -27.89 14.56 -6.51
C GLY A 438 -27.20 15.09 -7.76
N TYR A 439 -25.89 15.00 -7.85
CA TYR A 439 -25.14 15.33 -9.06
C TYR A 439 -24.76 14.04 -9.79
N ASP A 440 -25.54 13.67 -10.81
CA ASP A 440 -25.37 12.44 -11.63
C ASP A 440 -24.27 12.57 -12.71
N GLU A 441 -23.18 13.27 -12.48
CA GLU A 441 -22.11 13.44 -13.46
C GLU A 441 -20.83 12.73 -13.03
N LYS A 442 -20.31 11.86 -13.93
CA LYS A 442 -19.01 11.22 -13.75
C LYS A 442 -17.87 12.26 -13.87
N LEU A 443 -16.89 12.21 -12.98
CA LEU A 443 -15.73 13.10 -12.98
C LEU A 443 -14.77 12.80 -14.14
N ILE A 444 -14.66 11.53 -14.50
CA ILE A 444 -13.86 11.05 -15.64
C ILE A 444 -14.77 10.20 -16.53
N ARG A 445 -14.82 10.53 -17.82
CA ARG A 445 -15.52 9.78 -18.85
C ARG A 445 -14.62 8.75 -19.49
#